data_ef0caea1e161b74a411a91010c0b2914
#
_entry.id   ef0caea1e161b74a411a91010c0b2914
#
_cell.length_a   1.000
_cell.length_b   1.000
_cell.length_c   1.000
_cell.angle_alpha   90.00
_cell.angle_beta   90.00
_cell.angle_gamma   90.00
#
_symmetry.space_group_name_H-M   'P 1'
#
loop_
_entity.id
_entity.type
_entity.pdbx_description
1 polymer ?
#
loop_
_entity_poly.entity_id
_entity_poly.type
_entity_poly.pdbx_seq_one_letter_code
_entity_poly.pdbx_strand_id
1 'polypeptide(L)'
;VTEFASMTFYKGTLCGKDTVVVRSGIGKVNAAICAQILVDKFGVDTLINTGIAGSLDARIDIGDMVISTDAVHHDMDATIFGDRTGAKNGYAYIPGRSASGRACSEGK
;
A
#
# COMPACT_ATOMS: atom_id res chain seq x y z
N VAL A 1 21.19 3.39 -2.27
CA VAL A 1 20.38 2.81 -3.36
C VAL A 1 20.71 1.35 -3.48
N THR A 2 19.70 0.50 -3.47
CA THR A 2 19.86 -0.96 -3.56
C THR A 2 18.81 -1.49 -4.53
N GLU A 3 19.15 -2.53 -5.29
CA GLU A 3 18.25 -3.15 -6.25
C GLU A 3 17.94 -4.60 -5.85
N PHE A 4 16.65 -4.95 -5.80
CA PHE A 4 16.14 -6.30 -5.62
C PHE A 4 14.94 -6.54 -6.53
N ALA A 5 14.84 -7.71 -7.14
CA ALA A 5 13.74 -8.11 -8.00
C ALA A 5 13.40 -7.06 -9.08
N SER A 6 14.42 -6.43 -9.67
CA SER A 6 14.29 -5.33 -10.64
C SER A 6 13.57 -4.08 -10.09
N MET A 7 13.53 -3.91 -8.79
CA MET A 7 13.01 -2.72 -8.11
C MET A 7 14.15 -1.98 -7.42
N THR A 8 14.19 -0.66 -7.59
CA THR A 8 15.21 0.19 -6.99
C THR A 8 14.68 0.78 -5.68
N PHE A 9 15.39 0.52 -4.59
CA PHE A 9 15.05 0.97 -3.25
C PHE A 9 15.95 2.15 -2.85
N TYR A 10 15.33 3.23 -2.46
CA TYR A 10 16.00 4.46 -2.01
C TYR A 10 15.83 4.60 -0.51
N LYS A 11 16.87 4.34 0.25
CA LYS A 11 16.88 4.54 1.70
C LYS A 11 17.41 5.93 2.03
N GLY A 12 16.70 6.62 2.90
CA GLY A 12 17.07 7.97 3.35
C GLY A 12 16.19 8.43 4.50
N THR A 13 16.25 9.72 4.76
CA THR A 13 15.45 10.37 5.81
C THR A 13 14.43 11.31 5.18
N LEU A 14 13.18 11.14 5.55
CA LEU A 14 12.08 11.99 5.12
C LEU A 14 11.36 12.56 6.35
N CYS A 15 11.31 13.88 6.46
CA CYS A 15 10.72 14.55 7.62
C CYS A 15 11.29 14.06 8.97
N GLY A 16 12.60 13.81 9.04
CA GLY A 16 13.28 13.32 10.25
C GLY A 16 13.06 11.85 10.58
N LYS A 17 12.41 11.07 9.68
CA LYS A 17 12.16 9.65 9.86
C LYS A 17 12.91 8.83 8.82
N ASP A 18 13.52 7.74 9.25
CA ASP A 18 14.12 6.77 8.35
C ASP A 18 13.05 6.19 7.44
N THR A 19 13.29 6.30 6.14
CA THR A 19 12.29 5.98 5.13
C THR A 19 12.95 5.25 3.96
N VAL A 20 12.25 4.29 3.41
CA VAL A 20 12.60 3.62 2.15
C VAL A 20 11.51 3.90 1.13
N VAL A 21 11.91 4.44 -0.01
CA VAL A 21 11.01 4.71 -1.13
C VAL A 21 11.34 3.77 -2.28
N VAL A 22 10.32 3.18 -2.85
CA VAL A 22 10.46 2.23 -3.97
C VAL A 22 9.25 2.28 -4.88
N ARG A 23 9.47 2.12 -6.17
CA ARG A 23 8.40 1.91 -7.14
C ARG A 23 8.23 0.42 -7.38
N SER A 24 7.13 -0.13 -6.90
CA SER A 24 6.86 -1.57 -6.96
C SER A 24 6.55 -2.10 -8.37
N GLY A 25 6.17 -1.23 -9.29
CA GLY A 25 5.60 -1.64 -10.56
C GLY A 25 4.09 -1.91 -10.46
N ILE A 26 3.51 -2.43 -11.52
CA ILE A 26 2.06 -2.62 -11.66
C ILE A 26 1.67 -4.01 -11.15
N GLY A 27 0.54 -4.07 -10.46
CA GLY A 27 -0.15 -5.30 -10.10
C GLY A 27 0.15 -5.82 -8.69
N LYS A 28 -0.71 -6.70 -8.24
CA LYS A 28 -0.70 -7.25 -6.88
C LYS A 28 0.54 -8.09 -6.57
N VAL A 29 1.03 -8.82 -7.56
CA VAL A 29 2.24 -9.65 -7.41
C VAL A 29 3.46 -8.78 -7.15
N ASN A 30 3.67 -7.73 -7.95
CA ASN A 30 4.77 -6.79 -7.74
C ASN A 30 4.65 -6.08 -6.39
N ALA A 31 3.45 -5.67 -6.01
CA ALA A 31 3.20 -5.05 -4.72
C ALA A 31 3.54 -5.97 -3.54
N ALA A 32 3.17 -7.25 -3.63
CA ALA A 32 3.46 -8.24 -2.60
C ALA A 32 4.97 -8.52 -2.48
N ILE A 33 5.67 -8.68 -3.60
CA ILE A 33 7.12 -8.86 -3.63
C ILE A 33 7.82 -7.65 -3.01
N CYS A 34 7.42 -6.45 -3.40
CA CYS A 34 7.96 -5.20 -2.87
C CYS A 34 7.77 -5.10 -1.35
N ALA A 35 6.56 -5.37 -0.86
CA ALA A 35 6.24 -5.33 0.56
C ALA A 35 7.08 -6.34 1.35
N GLN A 36 7.24 -7.57 0.84
CA GLN A 36 8.04 -8.60 1.48
C GLN A 36 9.52 -8.21 1.56
N ILE A 37 10.09 -7.62 0.50
CA ILE A 37 11.47 -7.13 0.50
C ILE A 37 11.64 -6.00 1.52
N LEU A 38 10.70 -5.06 1.61
CA LEU A 38 10.75 -3.98 2.58
C LEU A 38 10.79 -4.51 4.02
N VAL A 39 9.97 -5.51 4.32
CA VAL A 39 9.96 -6.13 5.65
C VAL A 39 11.24 -6.91 5.92
N ASP A 40 11.66 -7.79 5.01
CA ASP A 40 12.77 -8.72 5.25
C ASP A 40 14.15 -8.06 5.16
N LYS A 41 14.35 -7.17 4.19
CA LYS A 41 15.66 -6.57 3.90
C LYS A 41 15.88 -5.24 4.60
N PHE A 42 14.83 -4.47 4.78
CA PHE A 42 14.91 -3.13 5.38
C PHE A 42 14.30 -3.05 6.79
N GLY A 43 13.62 -4.11 7.24
CA GLY A 43 13.07 -4.19 8.59
C GLY A 43 12.04 -3.09 8.89
N VAL A 44 11.25 -2.69 7.89
CA VAL A 44 10.26 -1.64 8.07
C VAL A 44 9.11 -2.12 8.97
N ASP A 45 8.61 -1.24 9.81
CA ASP A 45 7.48 -1.48 10.70
C ASP A 45 6.16 -0.90 10.16
N THR A 46 6.24 -0.03 9.16
CA THR A 46 5.11 0.66 8.57
C THR A 46 5.24 0.67 7.07
N LEU A 47 4.18 0.28 6.37
CA LEU A 47 4.08 0.33 4.92
C LEU A 47 3.02 1.35 4.51
N ILE A 48 3.38 2.23 3.57
CA ILE A 48 2.47 3.18 2.97
C ILE A 48 2.42 2.88 1.48
N ASN A 49 1.23 2.48 1.00
CA ASN A 49 0.99 2.35 -0.43
C ASN A 49 0.32 3.61 -0.96
N THR A 50 0.91 4.20 -1.98
CA THR A 50 0.39 5.41 -2.60
C THR A 50 0.42 5.28 -4.12
N GLY A 51 -0.56 5.84 -4.79
CA GLY A 51 -0.66 5.76 -6.24
C GLY A 51 -1.99 6.32 -6.73
N ILE A 52 -2.22 6.18 -8.02
CA ILE A 52 -3.46 6.57 -8.67
C ILE A 52 -4.47 5.43 -8.66
N ALA A 53 -5.75 5.77 -8.57
CA ALA A 53 -6.86 4.83 -8.65
C ALA A 53 -8.02 5.41 -9.44
N GLY A 54 -8.81 4.55 -10.06
CA GLY A 54 -10.10 4.94 -10.63
C GLY A 54 -11.16 5.01 -9.51
N SER A 55 -12.05 6.00 -9.61
CA SER A 55 -13.18 6.14 -8.69
C SER A 55 -14.43 5.50 -9.26
N LEU A 56 -15.16 4.78 -8.41
CA LEU A 56 -16.53 4.32 -8.67
C LEU A 56 -17.59 5.22 -7.98
N ASP A 57 -17.15 6.21 -7.22
CA ASP A 57 -18.02 7.14 -6.51
C ASP A 57 -18.06 8.50 -7.22
N ALA A 58 -19.26 8.92 -7.64
CA ALA A 58 -19.45 10.17 -8.35
C ALA A 58 -19.17 11.44 -7.52
N ARG A 59 -18.96 11.30 -6.21
CA ARG A 59 -18.60 12.41 -5.31
C ARG A 59 -17.11 12.71 -5.30
N ILE A 60 -16.31 11.85 -5.92
CA ILE A 60 -14.84 11.97 -5.94
C ILE A 60 -14.42 12.43 -7.33
N ASP A 61 -13.73 13.56 -7.38
CA ASP A 61 -13.22 14.16 -8.60
C ASP A 61 -11.73 13.83 -8.85
N ILE A 62 -11.28 14.13 -10.06
CA ILE A 62 -9.86 14.00 -10.43
C ILE A 62 -9.03 14.95 -9.58
N GLY A 63 -8.00 14.40 -8.94
CA GLY A 63 -7.12 15.15 -8.05
C GLY A 63 -7.47 15.04 -6.57
N ASP A 64 -8.61 14.43 -6.25
CA ASP A 64 -8.96 14.17 -4.86
C ASP A 64 -8.07 13.09 -4.25
N MET A 65 -7.79 13.25 -2.96
CA MET A 65 -7.03 12.28 -2.18
C MET A 65 -7.96 11.42 -1.35
N VAL A 66 -7.89 10.11 -1.54
CA VAL A 66 -8.68 9.13 -0.80
C VAL A 66 -7.77 8.30 0.08
N ILE A 67 -8.06 8.25 1.37
CA ILE A 67 -7.35 7.43 2.35
C ILE A 67 -8.25 6.25 2.71
N SER A 68 -7.82 5.04 2.37
CA SER A 68 -8.58 3.83 2.68
C SER A 68 -8.47 3.46 4.15
N THR A 69 -9.55 3.01 4.74
CA THR A 69 -9.56 2.39 6.07
C THR A 69 -9.25 0.91 6.02
N ASP A 70 -9.56 0.28 4.90
CA ASP A 70 -9.32 -1.14 4.63
C ASP A 70 -9.17 -1.38 3.12
N ALA A 71 -8.75 -2.58 2.78
CA ALA A 71 -8.68 -3.03 1.41
C ALA A 71 -9.11 -4.49 1.31
N VAL A 72 -9.70 -4.86 0.19
CA VAL A 72 -10.16 -6.22 -0.09
C VAL A 72 -9.80 -6.63 -1.53
N HIS A 73 -9.47 -7.89 -1.72
CA HIS A 73 -9.32 -8.44 -3.06
C HIS A 73 -10.69 -8.56 -3.74
N HIS A 74 -10.92 -7.77 -4.79
CA HIS A 74 -12.20 -7.79 -5.52
C HIS A 74 -12.35 -9.03 -6.41
N ASP A 75 -11.25 -9.61 -6.84
CA ASP A 75 -11.15 -10.72 -7.80
C ASP A 75 -10.74 -12.05 -7.16
N MET A 76 -10.78 -12.15 -5.83
CA MET A 76 -10.56 -13.40 -5.11
C MET A 76 -11.91 -14.02 -4.76
N ASP A 77 -12.19 -15.16 -5.36
CA ASP A 77 -13.40 -15.93 -5.09
C ASP A 77 -13.06 -17.17 -4.24
N ALA A 78 -13.43 -17.11 -2.99
CA ALA A 78 -13.31 -18.22 -2.04
C ALA A 78 -14.67 -18.87 -1.71
N THR A 79 -15.71 -18.59 -2.48
CA THR A 79 -17.06 -19.12 -2.26
C THR A 79 -17.11 -20.64 -2.34
N ILE A 80 -16.22 -21.25 -3.12
CA ILE A 80 -16.05 -22.71 -3.20
C ILE A 80 -15.67 -23.34 -1.84
N PHE A 81 -15.05 -22.57 -0.95
CA PHE A 81 -14.70 -23.01 0.41
C PHE A 81 -15.72 -22.57 1.47
N GLY A 82 -16.87 -22.05 1.03
CA GLY A 82 -17.94 -21.58 1.91
C GLY A 82 -17.84 -20.12 2.33
N ASP A 83 -16.88 -19.39 1.81
CA ASP A 83 -16.74 -17.96 2.09
C ASP A 83 -17.72 -17.14 1.24
N ARG A 84 -18.16 -16.01 1.77
CA ARG A 84 -18.98 -15.07 1.00
C ARG A 84 -18.10 -14.22 0.10
N THR A 85 -18.55 -13.98 -1.14
CA THR A 85 -17.85 -13.07 -2.07
C THR A 85 -17.63 -11.70 -1.40
N GLY A 86 -16.39 -11.24 -1.37
CA GLY A 86 -16.02 -9.97 -0.70
C GLY A 86 -16.10 -10.02 0.83
N ALA A 87 -16.23 -11.21 1.42
CA ALA A 87 -16.25 -11.36 2.87
C ALA A 87 -14.91 -10.95 3.48
N LYS A 88 -14.97 -10.32 4.64
CA LYS A 88 -13.81 -9.93 5.46
C LYS A 88 -13.19 -11.15 6.15
N ASN A 89 -12.91 -12.19 5.38
CA ASN A 89 -12.26 -13.38 5.89
C ASN A 89 -10.75 -13.20 5.79
N GLY A 90 -10.00 -13.77 6.72
CA GLY A 90 -8.60 -13.47 7.00
C GLY A 90 -7.61 -13.52 5.85
N TYR A 91 -8.04 -13.89 4.65
CA TYR A 91 -7.21 -13.91 3.44
C TYR A 91 -7.46 -12.74 2.48
N ALA A 92 -8.59 -12.06 2.60
CA ALA A 92 -8.99 -10.99 1.69
C ALA A 92 -9.00 -9.58 2.34
N TYR A 93 -8.83 -9.51 3.65
CA TYR A 93 -8.92 -8.27 4.41
C TYR A 93 -7.56 -7.84 4.94
N ILE A 94 -7.10 -6.68 4.52
CA ILE A 94 -5.92 -6.01 5.09
C ILE A 94 -6.43 -4.80 5.87
N PRO A 95 -6.44 -4.84 7.21
CA PRO A 95 -6.84 -3.68 7.98
C PRO A 95 -5.81 -2.57 7.80
N GLY A 96 -6.26 -1.45 7.26
CA GLY A 96 -5.45 -0.23 7.23
C GLY A 96 -5.26 0.29 8.66
N ARG A 97 -4.02 0.50 9.08
CA ARG A 97 -3.77 1.37 10.21
C ARG A 97 -4.12 2.80 9.80
N SER A 98 -5.03 3.44 10.52
CA SER A 98 -5.23 4.88 10.41
C SER A 98 -3.91 5.56 10.75
N ALA A 99 -3.19 6.00 9.73
CA ALA A 99 -2.04 6.85 9.93
C ALA A 99 -2.56 8.27 10.23
N SER A 100 -2.70 8.61 11.50
CA SER A 100 -2.76 10.00 11.92
C SER A 100 -1.36 10.60 11.76
N GLY A 101 -0.92 10.80 10.54
CA GLY A 101 0.34 11.46 10.22
C GLY A 101 0.05 12.91 9.82
N ARG A 102 0.63 13.85 10.58
CA ARG A 102 0.69 15.25 10.11
C ARG A 102 1.43 15.25 8.78
N ALA A 103 0.84 15.86 7.77
CA ALA A 103 1.53 16.18 6.55
C ALA A 103 2.82 16.94 6.88
N CYS A 104 3.91 16.57 6.22
CA CYS A 104 5.15 17.33 6.30
C CYS A 104 4.85 18.73 5.76
N SER A 105 4.73 19.72 6.64
CA SER A 105 4.69 21.11 6.19
C SER A 105 6.09 21.45 5.69
N GLU A 106 6.23 21.72 4.41
CA GLU A 106 7.44 22.33 3.87
C GLU A 106 7.71 23.62 4.65
N GLY A 107 8.78 23.61 5.43
CA GLY A 107 9.33 24.82 6.01
C GLY A 107 9.83 25.70 4.86
N LYS A 108 9.30 26.92 4.78
CA LYS A 108 9.85 27.99 3.94
C LYS A 108 11.24 28.36 4.41
#